data_1a88ed8e92a461b347b485a2d3e92a95
#
_entry.id   1a88ed8e92a461b347b485a2d3e92a95
#
_cell.length_a   1.000
_cell.length_b   1.000
_cell.length_c   1.000
_cell.angle_alpha   90.00
_cell.angle_beta   90.00
_cell.angle_gamma   90.00
#
_symmetry.space_group_name_H-M   'P 1'
#
loop_
_entity.id
_entity.type
_entity.pdbx_description
1 polymer ?
#
loop_
_entity_poly.entity_id
_entity_poly.type
_entity_poly.pdbx_seq_one_letter_code
_entity_poly.pdbx_strand_id
1 'polypeptide(L)'
;MTEKISVIIPVYNVENQLQTCLDSVLSQTYQNLEIILINYGSTDNSDAICRSYAARDSRILYFKKDNGGLSDARHIGIRQAKGTYVTYVDAEDWVEPTYLEELYKALQAHKADIAVANYSVYKESEDPFYCYIKDEDYYERVYSPAQIIDGLFEETNNTNIALISATGKLYKRSLFNDLIFPKEHAGEDGFFNLKAYLMSERTVYLNKGLYVYRESPEMPSATWMQDWMMTLVYAMEERLAIVASHGFPLEKYMVTYRQMLEACLKNVEEQGLRDSDAYRSIQEKFQVLSLAPQRYETKKRAIVLAANYTYVDQVLTTIKSIVFHHRNIRFYLINDDFSQEWFRGLNRHLAAFGSEVINCRVDSSHIKQFKTNSNYASYLRYFVADFVSEERALYLDSDMVVTGSLEDLFTLDLQGRPLAAVRDYAVQGQDRQAMFDAGFMVIDTAYWKQYNMRRHLIDMTSEWHDKVPFAEQSILNMVFCNNWLTLSFDNNYAVTKSSLSGYHLPNGQDYPKVLHYTSHRKPWLPLACQAYREVWWFYAQMDWSGVA
;
A
#
# COMPACT_ATOMS: atom_id res chain seq x y z
N MET A 1 -36.86 17.52 7.33
CA MET A 1 -36.36 18.79 6.77
C MET A 1 -35.00 18.50 6.15
N THR A 2 -34.73 18.99 4.96
CA THR A 2 -33.40 18.88 4.33
C THR A 2 -32.40 19.71 5.15
N GLU A 3 -31.20 19.18 5.39
CA GLU A 3 -30.15 19.86 6.16
C GLU A 3 -29.54 21.01 5.36
N LYS A 4 -29.06 22.05 6.04
CA LYS A 4 -28.49 23.22 5.38
C LYS A 4 -27.08 22.92 4.84
N ILE A 5 -26.80 23.40 3.62
CA ILE A 5 -25.48 23.36 2.99
C ILE A 5 -24.92 24.78 2.91
N SER A 6 -23.68 24.97 3.35
CA SER A 6 -22.92 26.20 3.19
C SER A 6 -22.03 26.09 1.96
N VAL A 7 -22.24 26.95 0.98
CA VAL A 7 -21.40 27.07 -0.23
C VAL A 7 -20.42 28.23 0.01
N ILE A 8 -19.13 27.93 0.08
CA ILE A 8 -18.08 28.92 0.29
C ILE A 8 -17.41 29.24 -1.04
N ILE A 9 -17.40 30.51 -1.42
CA ILE A 9 -16.85 31.01 -2.68
C ILE A 9 -15.81 32.09 -2.38
N PRO A 10 -14.52 31.76 -2.40
CA PRO A 10 -13.42 32.73 -2.38
C PRO A 10 -13.41 33.55 -3.67
N VAL A 11 -13.26 34.88 -3.57
CA VAL A 11 -13.33 35.78 -4.73
C VAL A 11 -12.10 36.68 -4.78
N TYR A 12 -11.35 36.63 -5.89
CA TYR A 12 -10.18 37.49 -6.11
C TYR A 12 -9.95 37.73 -7.61
N ASN A 13 -10.22 38.94 -8.10
CA ASN A 13 -9.96 39.38 -9.48
C ASN A 13 -10.56 38.47 -10.56
N VAL A 14 -11.85 38.19 -10.47
CA VAL A 14 -12.61 37.27 -11.35
C VAL A 14 -13.87 37.90 -11.94
N GLU A 15 -13.84 39.21 -12.20
CA GLU A 15 -15.02 39.96 -12.67
C GLU A 15 -15.70 39.34 -13.90
N ASN A 16 -14.95 38.70 -14.80
CA ASN A 16 -15.46 38.11 -16.03
C ASN A 16 -16.14 36.76 -15.83
N GLN A 17 -15.78 35.98 -14.83
CA GLN A 17 -16.25 34.61 -14.58
C GLN A 17 -17.27 34.53 -13.43
N LEU A 18 -17.22 35.47 -12.49
CA LEU A 18 -17.95 35.45 -11.23
C LEU A 18 -19.47 35.34 -11.42
N GLN A 19 -20.05 35.96 -12.42
CA GLN A 19 -21.49 35.86 -12.68
C GLN A 19 -21.90 34.42 -13.01
N THR A 20 -21.17 33.76 -13.88
CA THR A 20 -21.43 32.36 -14.26
C THR A 20 -21.38 31.44 -13.01
N CYS A 21 -20.38 31.62 -12.17
CA CYS A 21 -20.25 30.89 -10.92
C CYS A 21 -21.47 31.10 -10.00
N LEU A 22 -21.82 32.37 -9.72
CA LEU A 22 -22.92 32.71 -8.81
C LEU A 22 -24.29 32.24 -9.36
N ASP A 23 -24.54 32.40 -10.64
CA ASP A 23 -25.79 31.95 -11.28
C ASP A 23 -25.90 30.41 -11.19
N SER A 24 -24.83 29.67 -11.38
CA SER A 24 -24.81 28.22 -11.26
C SER A 24 -25.16 27.73 -9.84
N VAL A 25 -24.64 28.41 -8.82
CA VAL A 25 -24.91 28.09 -7.40
C VAL A 25 -26.33 28.50 -7.00
N LEU A 26 -26.81 29.65 -7.49
CA LEU A 26 -28.16 30.14 -7.17
C LEU A 26 -29.28 29.30 -7.82
N SER A 27 -28.99 28.69 -8.97
CA SER A 27 -29.92 27.83 -9.71
C SER A 27 -29.89 26.35 -9.26
N GLN A 28 -29.20 26.00 -8.22
CA GLN A 28 -29.13 24.62 -7.71
C GLN A 28 -30.54 24.07 -7.38
N THR A 29 -30.77 22.80 -7.71
CA THR A 29 -32.04 22.10 -7.35
C THR A 29 -32.21 21.94 -5.85
N TYR A 30 -31.10 21.85 -5.11
CA TYR A 30 -31.09 21.84 -3.65
C TYR A 30 -31.26 23.26 -3.11
N GLN A 31 -32.37 23.55 -2.40
CA GLN A 31 -32.75 24.91 -2.05
C GLN A 31 -32.29 25.39 -0.66
N ASN A 32 -32.04 24.48 0.32
CA ASN A 32 -31.68 24.89 1.67
C ASN A 32 -30.17 25.23 1.77
N LEU A 33 -29.81 26.37 1.19
CA LEU A 33 -28.43 26.86 1.07
C LEU A 33 -28.19 28.12 1.87
N GLU A 34 -26.95 28.33 2.27
CA GLU A 34 -26.35 29.65 2.49
C GLU A 34 -25.09 29.75 1.62
N ILE A 35 -24.87 30.91 1.02
CA ILE A 35 -23.75 31.16 0.10
C ILE A 35 -22.86 32.21 0.74
N ILE A 36 -21.61 31.89 0.96
CA ILE A 36 -20.65 32.71 1.71
C ILE A 36 -19.59 33.19 0.72
N LEU A 37 -19.71 34.45 0.30
CA LEU A 37 -18.75 35.10 -0.60
C LEU A 37 -17.66 35.77 0.23
N ILE A 38 -16.41 35.39 -0.01
CA ILE A 38 -15.24 35.99 0.66
C ILE A 38 -14.38 36.69 -0.38
N ASN A 39 -14.56 38.00 -0.53
CA ASN A 39 -13.67 38.82 -1.35
C ASN A 39 -12.40 39.14 -0.55
N TYR A 40 -11.28 38.57 -0.95
CA TYR A 40 -10.01 38.72 -0.25
C TYR A 40 -9.06 39.71 -0.95
N GLY A 41 -9.60 40.88 -1.33
CA GLY A 41 -8.81 42.01 -1.78
C GLY A 41 -8.81 42.22 -3.29
N SER A 42 -9.91 41.88 -3.99
CA SER A 42 -10.06 42.17 -5.42
C SER A 42 -9.92 43.67 -5.73
N THR A 43 -9.25 43.97 -6.84
CA THR A 43 -9.02 45.31 -7.36
C THR A 43 -9.81 45.62 -8.62
N ASP A 44 -10.49 44.63 -9.17
CA ASP A 44 -11.42 44.70 -10.29
C ASP A 44 -12.89 44.91 -9.84
N ASN A 45 -13.86 44.72 -10.74
CA ASN A 45 -15.27 44.88 -10.40
C ASN A 45 -15.90 43.72 -9.59
N SER A 46 -15.14 42.71 -9.19
CA SER A 46 -15.64 41.58 -8.40
C SER A 46 -16.38 42.01 -7.12
N ASP A 47 -15.88 43.07 -6.43
CA ASP A 47 -16.55 43.63 -5.24
C ASP A 47 -17.97 44.14 -5.56
N ALA A 48 -18.13 44.88 -6.63
CA ALA A 48 -19.42 45.42 -7.04
C ALA A 48 -20.40 44.31 -7.42
N ILE A 49 -19.94 43.28 -8.11
CA ILE A 49 -20.72 42.08 -8.47
C ILE A 49 -21.20 41.36 -7.22
N CYS A 50 -20.29 41.04 -6.27
CA CYS A 50 -20.64 40.38 -5.01
C CYS A 50 -21.73 41.13 -4.24
N ARG A 51 -21.61 42.49 -4.10
CA ARG A 51 -22.61 43.34 -3.42
C ARG A 51 -23.94 43.32 -4.13
N SER A 52 -23.94 43.36 -5.46
CA SER A 52 -25.16 43.32 -6.27
C SER A 52 -25.95 42.03 -6.07
N TYR A 53 -25.23 40.87 -6.05
CA TYR A 53 -25.86 39.56 -5.81
C TYR A 53 -26.34 39.42 -4.36
N ALA A 54 -25.58 39.86 -3.37
CA ALA A 54 -25.95 39.82 -1.95
C ALA A 54 -27.19 40.70 -1.65
N ALA A 55 -27.38 41.79 -2.40
CA ALA A 55 -28.59 42.62 -2.30
C ALA A 55 -29.86 41.99 -2.90
N ARG A 56 -29.73 41.03 -3.82
CA ARG A 56 -30.84 40.39 -4.53
C ARG A 56 -31.26 39.05 -3.92
N ASP A 57 -30.36 38.33 -3.24
CA ASP A 57 -30.68 37.03 -2.68
C ASP A 57 -30.24 36.95 -1.21
N SER A 58 -31.20 36.76 -0.31
CA SER A 58 -30.97 36.73 1.14
C SER A 58 -30.16 35.50 1.63
N ARG A 59 -29.95 34.51 0.77
CA ARG A 59 -29.08 33.34 1.06
C ARG A 59 -27.61 33.71 1.00
N ILE A 60 -27.24 34.85 0.39
CA ILE A 60 -25.87 35.30 0.20
C ILE A 60 -25.37 36.12 1.39
N LEU A 61 -24.29 35.69 1.98
CA LEU A 61 -23.51 36.40 3.00
C LEU A 61 -22.21 36.88 2.36
N TYR A 62 -22.02 38.20 2.31
CA TYR A 62 -20.83 38.80 1.70
C TYR A 62 -19.85 39.35 2.76
N PHE A 63 -18.60 38.96 2.64
CA PHE A 63 -17.50 39.43 3.46
C PHE A 63 -16.37 39.97 2.59
N LYS A 64 -15.82 41.14 2.98
CA LYS A 64 -14.64 41.72 2.34
C LYS A 64 -13.51 41.82 3.34
N LYS A 65 -12.30 41.48 2.88
CA LYS A 65 -11.08 41.57 3.68
C LYS A 65 -9.87 41.95 2.81
N ASP A 66 -8.76 42.30 3.44
CA ASP A 66 -7.48 42.46 2.77
C ASP A 66 -6.96 41.11 2.29
N ASN A 67 -6.06 41.13 1.28
CA ASN A 67 -5.50 39.92 0.71
C ASN A 67 -4.63 39.15 1.76
N GLY A 68 -5.05 37.96 2.09
CA GLY A 68 -4.36 37.01 2.97
C GLY A 68 -4.27 35.61 2.33
N GLY A 69 -4.50 35.56 1.01
CA GLY A 69 -4.47 34.30 0.23
C GLY A 69 -5.79 33.49 0.27
N LEU A 70 -5.85 32.50 -0.60
CA LEU A 70 -7.01 31.61 -0.79
C LEU A 70 -7.33 30.81 0.48
N SER A 71 -6.33 30.22 1.12
CA SER A 71 -6.47 29.47 2.38
C SER A 71 -7.15 30.29 3.49
N ASP A 72 -6.75 31.55 3.65
CA ASP A 72 -7.33 32.42 4.66
C ASP A 72 -8.80 32.77 4.31
N ALA A 73 -9.10 32.96 3.03
CA ALA A 73 -10.49 33.14 2.56
C ALA A 73 -11.36 31.91 2.86
N ARG A 74 -10.88 30.70 2.54
CA ARG A 74 -11.57 29.43 2.87
C ARG A 74 -11.76 29.27 4.39
N HIS A 75 -10.77 29.64 5.19
CA HIS A 75 -10.86 29.66 6.66
C HIS A 75 -11.95 30.57 7.21
N ILE A 76 -12.03 31.79 6.70
CA ILE A 76 -13.10 32.72 7.09
C ILE A 76 -14.45 32.13 6.69
N GLY A 77 -14.55 31.60 5.47
CA GLY A 77 -15.77 30.96 4.99
C GLY A 77 -16.27 29.87 5.91
N ILE A 78 -15.41 28.95 6.32
CA ILE A 78 -15.80 27.86 7.23
C ILE A 78 -16.22 28.35 8.61
N ARG A 79 -15.59 29.39 9.15
CA ARG A 79 -15.99 30.01 10.44
C ARG A 79 -17.37 30.67 10.38
N GLN A 80 -17.78 31.16 9.21
CA GLN A 80 -19.11 31.78 9.01
C GLN A 80 -20.17 30.72 8.68
N ALA A 81 -19.78 29.53 8.23
CA ALA A 81 -20.67 28.46 7.83
C ALA A 81 -21.51 27.93 9.00
N LYS A 82 -22.84 27.87 8.79
CA LYS A 82 -23.85 27.36 9.73
C LYS A 82 -24.51 26.08 9.26
N GLY A 83 -24.24 25.65 8.02
CA GLY A 83 -24.76 24.42 7.43
C GLY A 83 -24.22 23.19 8.14
N THR A 84 -24.96 22.08 8.05
CA THR A 84 -24.48 20.75 8.46
C THR A 84 -23.36 20.26 7.53
N TYR A 85 -23.43 20.68 6.28
CA TYR A 85 -22.46 20.35 5.23
C TYR A 85 -21.87 21.61 4.63
N VAL A 86 -20.66 21.46 4.07
CA VAL A 86 -19.89 22.53 3.45
C VAL A 86 -19.36 22.06 2.10
N THR A 87 -19.38 22.96 1.11
CA THR A 87 -18.71 22.79 -0.17
C THR A 87 -17.93 24.04 -0.55
N TYR A 88 -16.86 23.89 -1.31
CA TYR A 88 -16.10 24.99 -1.91
C TYR A 88 -16.36 25.04 -3.42
N VAL A 89 -16.57 26.24 -3.93
CA VAL A 89 -16.66 26.51 -5.38
C VAL A 89 -15.71 27.66 -5.69
N ASP A 90 -14.76 27.46 -6.58
CA ASP A 90 -13.86 28.52 -7.00
C ASP A 90 -14.59 29.50 -7.94
N ALA A 91 -14.33 30.78 -7.79
CA ALA A 91 -15.14 31.83 -8.40
C ALA A 91 -15.00 31.94 -9.93
N GLU A 92 -13.99 31.32 -10.51
CA GLU A 92 -13.80 31.14 -11.95
C GLU A 92 -14.53 29.94 -12.55
N ASP A 93 -14.96 29.00 -11.72
CA ASP A 93 -15.60 27.73 -12.08
C ASP A 93 -17.14 27.83 -11.99
N TRP A 94 -17.82 26.74 -12.33
CA TRP A 94 -19.26 26.60 -12.09
C TRP A 94 -19.66 25.15 -11.81
N VAL A 95 -20.91 24.96 -11.40
CA VAL A 95 -21.45 23.66 -11.04
C VAL A 95 -22.71 23.32 -11.79
N GLU A 96 -22.93 22.04 -12.10
CA GLU A 96 -24.15 21.57 -12.73
C GLU A 96 -25.38 21.78 -11.81
N PRO A 97 -26.58 21.96 -12.37
CA PRO A 97 -27.80 22.31 -11.59
C PRO A 97 -28.12 21.30 -10.47
N THR A 98 -27.73 20.03 -10.62
CA THR A 98 -28.01 18.97 -9.65
C THR A 98 -26.83 18.66 -8.73
N TYR A 99 -25.73 19.41 -8.82
CA TYR A 99 -24.47 19.14 -8.09
C TYR A 99 -24.67 18.90 -6.58
N LEU A 100 -25.32 19.84 -5.89
CA LEU A 100 -25.53 19.73 -4.45
C LEU A 100 -26.55 18.65 -4.08
N GLU A 101 -27.57 18.47 -4.88
CA GLU A 101 -28.61 17.47 -4.64
C GLU A 101 -28.04 16.05 -4.77
N GLU A 102 -27.23 15.79 -5.79
CA GLU A 102 -26.65 14.47 -6.03
C GLU A 102 -25.59 14.12 -5.00
N LEU A 103 -24.69 15.05 -4.66
CA LEU A 103 -23.73 14.84 -3.59
C LEU A 103 -24.41 14.59 -2.24
N TYR A 104 -25.47 15.36 -1.92
CA TYR A 104 -26.21 15.16 -0.68
C TYR A 104 -26.92 13.81 -0.64
N LYS A 105 -27.57 13.39 -1.73
CA LYS A 105 -28.22 12.07 -1.85
C LYS A 105 -27.23 10.94 -1.64
N ALA A 106 -26.07 10.98 -2.32
CA ALA A 106 -25.03 9.98 -2.19
C ALA A 106 -24.47 9.92 -0.75
N LEU A 107 -24.24 11.09 -0.14
CA LEU A 107 -23.77 11.20 1.24
C LEU A 107 -24.73 10.53 2.22
N GLN A 108 -26.05 10.77 2.07
CA GLN A 108 -27.07 10.15 2.91
C GLN A 108 -27.22 8.65 2.65
N ALA A 109 -27.25 8.23 1.36
CA ALA A 109 -27.45 6.83 0.98
C ALA A 109 -26.33 5.94 1.52
N HIS A 110 -25.10 6.41 1.49
CA HIS A 110 -23.91 5.65 1.92
C HIS A 110 -23.48 5.96 3.36
N LYS A 111 -24.17 6.85 4.06
CA LYS A 111 -23.78 7.35 5.40
C LYS A 111 -22.31 7.79 5.41
N ALA A 112 -21.91 8.54 4.39
CA ALA A 112 -20.56 9.02 4.22
C ALA A 112 -20.37 10.40 4.90
N ASP A 113 -19.13 10.76 5.21
CA ASP A 113 -18.77 12.08 5.75
C ASP A 113 -18.34 13.04 4.65
N ILE A 114 -17.90 12.49 3.52
CA ILE A 114 -17.48 13.23 2.32
C ILE A 114 -18.11 12.60 1.09
N ALA A 115 -18.70 13.41 0.22
CA ALA A 115 -19.09 13.01 -1.14
C ALA A 115 -18.23 13.77 -2.15
N VAL A 116 -17.75 13.09 -3.18
CA VAL A 116 -16.86 13.61 -4.22
C VAL A 116 -17.49 13.42 -5.58
N ALA A 117 -17.65 14.49 -6.35
CA ALA A 117 -18.01 14.43 -7.76
C ALA A 117 -16.78 14.45 -8.66
N ASN A 118 -16.89 13.89 -9.84
CA ASN A 118 -15.88 14.04 -10.86
C ASN A 118 -16.01 15.40 -11.57
N TYR A 119 -15.00 15.77 -12.35
CA TYR A 119 -14.87 17.04 -13.05
C TYR A 119 -15.14 16.92 -14.55
N SER A 120 -15.79 17.94 -15.11
CA SER A 120 -15.66 18.30 -16.52
C SER A 120 -14.68 19.46 -16.65
N VAL A 121 -13.86 19.47 -17.68
CA VAL A 121 -12.90 20.55 -17.92
C VAL A 121 -13.36 21.36 -19.12
N TYR A 122 -13.46 22.68 -18.93
CA TYR A 122 -13.85 23.62 -19.97
C TYR A 122 -12.66 24.44 -20.44
N LYS A 123 -12.45 24.49 -21.76
CA LYS A 123 -11.51 25.38 -22.44
C LYS A 123 -12.22 26.35 -23.33
N GLU A 124 -11.81 27.62 -23.37
CA GLU A 124 -12.27 28.61 -24.34
C GLU A 124 -11.56 28.40 -25.71
N SER A 125 -11.67 27.19 -26.28
CA SER A 125 -11.08 26.80 -27.55
C SER A 125 -12.16 26.20 -28.47
N GLU A 126 -11.80 25.75 -29.68
CA GLU A 126 -12.71 25.13 -30.64
C GLU A 126 -13.42 23.88 -30.12
N ASP A 127 -12.83 23.17 -29.16
CA ASP A 127 -13.44 22.04 -28.46
C ASP A 127 -13.54 22.36 -26.95
N PRO A 128 -14.65 23.04 -26.54
CA PRO A 128 -14.73 23.64 -25.20
C PRO A 128 -14.77 22.63 -24.03
N PHE A 129 -15.12 21.36 -24.28
CA PHE A 129 -15.14 20.34 -23.23
C PHE A 129 -14.20 19.21 -23.57
N TYR A 130 -13.22 18.98 -22.70
CA TYR A 130 -12.47 17.73 -22.67
C TYR A 130 -12.60 17.09 -21.28
N CYS A 131 -12.34 15.79 -21.19
CA CYS A 131 -12.65 15.00 -19.99
C CYS A 131 -14.14 15.02 -19.60
N TYR A 132 -15.03 15.08 -20.60
CA TYR A 132 -16.47 14.93 -20.36
C TYR A 132 -16.81 13.48 -20.02
N ILE A 133 -17.58 13.29 -18.94
CA ILE A 133 -18.02 11.98 -18.48
C ILE A 133 -19.45 11.75 -18.92
N LYS A 134 -19.69 10.67 -19.67
CA LYS A 134 -21.02 10.32 -20.13
C LYS A 134 -21.86 9.71 -19.02
N ASP A 135 -23.18 9.92 -19.09
CA ASP A 135 -24.12 9.35 -18.12
C ASP A 135 -24.08 7.80 -18.07
N GLU A 136 -23.74 7.15 -19.19
CA GLU A 136 -23.58 5.68 -19.28
C GLU A 136 -22.37 5.15 -18.48
N ASP A 137 -21.38 6.00 -18.19
CA ASP A 137 -20.18 5.68 -17.42
C ASP A 137 -20.37 5.94 -15.91
N TYR A 138 -21.59 6.29 -15.50
CA TYR A 138 -21.88 6.60 -14.10
C TYR A 138 -21.73 5.38 -13.19
N TYR A 139 -21.02 5.59 -12.10
CA TYR A 139 -20.99 4.67 -10.97
C TYR A 139 -20.73 5.42 -9.66
N GLU A 140 -21.12 4.81 -8.55
CA GLU A 140 -20.74 5.26 -7.21
C GLU A 140 -19.78 4.26 -6.57
N ARG A 141 -18.79 4.78 -5.86
CA ARG A 141 -17.84 3.95 -5.11
C ARG A 141 -17.60 4.51 -3.72
N VAL A 142 -17.76 3.65 -2.72
CA VAL A 142 -17.49 4.02 -1.33
C VAL A 142 -16.07 3.58 -0.97
N TYR A 143 -15.34 4.49 -0.35
CA TYR A 143 -13.98 4.28 0.09
C TYR A 143 -13.86 4.42 1.60
N SER A 144 -13.09 3.54 2.22
CA SER A 144 -12.49 3.80 3.52
C SER A 144 -11.29 4.75 3.39
N PRO A 145 -10.83 5.40 4.46
CA PRO A 145 -9.62 6.21 4.43
C PRO A 145 -8.41 5.48 3.85
N ALA A 146 -8.21 4.23 4.24
CA ALA A 146 -7.10 3.40 3.76
C ALA A 146 -7.15 3.18 2.24
N GLN A 147 -8.33 2.92 1.68
CA GLN A 147 -8.52 2.72 0.24
C GLN A 147 -8.26 4.00 -0.56
N ILE A 148 -8.65 5.18 -0.04
CA ILE A 148 -8.32 6.46 -0.69
C ILE A 148 -6.82 6.68 -0.69
N ILE A 149 -6.17 6.48 0.45
CA ILE A 149 -4.71 6.67 0.57
C ILE A 149 -3.98 5.76 -0.40
N ASP A 150 -4.35 4.49 -0.48
CA ASP A 150 -3.72 3.53 -1.41
C ASP A 150 -3.99 3.88 -2.88
N GLY A 151 -5.20 4.37 -3.21
CA GLY A 151 -5.63 4.69 -4.58
C GLY A 151 -5.34 6.12 -5.06
N LEU A 152 -4.79 7.02 -4.23
CA LEU A 152 -4.57 8.43 -4.59
C LEU A 152 -3.67 8.65 -5.82
N PHE A 153 -2.90 7.67 -6.25
CA PHE A 153 -1.99 7.73 -7.41
C PHE A 153 -2.38 6.78 -8.54
N GLU A 154 -3.52 6.10 -8.44
CA GLU A 154 -4.02 5.28 -9.54
C GLU A 154 -4.70 6.20 -10.56
N GLU A 155 -4.08 6.34 -11.73
CA GLU A 155 -4.59 7.15 -12.83
C GLU A 155 -5.76 6.45 -13.52
N THR A 156 -6.98 6.80 -13.15
CA THR A 156 -8.17 6.39 -13.89
C THR A 156 -9.19 7.52 -13.97
N ASN A 157 -9.56 7.93 -15.17
CA ASN A 157 -10.70 8.81 -15.46
C ASN A 157 -10.81 10.09 -14.60
N ASN A 158 -9.70 10.83 -14.40
CA ASN A 158 -9.62 12.05 -13.57
C ASN A 158 -9.92 11.86 -12.07
N THR A 159 -10.07 10.64 -11.60
CA THR A 159 -10.37 10.36 -10.20
C THR A 159 -9.32 10.97 -9.24
N ASN A 160 -8.05 11.00 -9.64
CA ASN A 160 -6.97 11.61 -8.87
C ASN A 160 -7.20 13.10 -8.65
N ILE A 161 -7.54 13.85 -9.71
CA ILE A 161 -7.81 15.29 -9.62
C ILE A 161 -9.01 15.51 -8.71
N ALA A 162 -10.10 14.74 -8.91
CA ALA A 162 -11.28 14.83 -8.07
C ALA A 162 -10.99 14.55 -6.59
N LEU A 163 -10.10 13.61 -6.26
CA LEU A 163 -9.75 13.29 -4.87
C LEU A 163 -8.80 14.33 -4.25
N ILE A 164 -7.90 14.94 -5.03
CA ILE A 164 -6.89 15.89 -4.51
C ILE A 164 -7.46 17.29 -4.32
N SER A 165 -8.31 17.81 -5.22
CA SER A 165 -8.86 19.16 -5.13
C SER A 165 -9.82 19.35 -3.94
N ALA A 166 -9.88 20.53 -3.32
CA ALA A 166 -10.85 20.85 -2.27
C ALA A 166 -12.25 21.11 -2.83
N THR A 167 -12.36 21.46 -4.10
CA THR A 167 -13.62 21.68 -4.82
C THR A 167 -14.25 20.36 -5.29
N GLY A 168 -15.46 20.40 -5.84
CA GLY A 168 -16.16 19.21 -6.32
C GLY A 168 -16.59 18.25 -5.19
N LYS A 169 -16.70 18.72 -3.96
CA LYS A 169 -16.98 17.89 -2.78
C LYS A 169 -18.05 18.49 -1.88
N LEU A 170 -18.75 17.62 -1.18
CA LEU A 170 -19.61 17.97 -0.05
C LEU A 170 -19.07 17.31 1.21
N TYR A 171 -18.65 18.13 2.17
CA TYR A 171 -18.06 17.69 3.43
C TYR A 171 -19.05 17.84 4.58
N LYS A 172 -19.04 16.93 5.51
CA LYS A 172 -19.68 17.12 6.81
C LYS A 172 -18.93 18.21 7.58
N ARG A 173 -19.61 19.29 8.00
CA ARG A 173 -18.96 20.46 8.59
C ARG A 173 -18.17 20.13 9.86
N SER A 174 -18.57 19.10 10.61
CA SER A 174 -17.85 18.68 11.82
C SER A 174 -16.38 18.28 11.58
N LEU A 175 -16.01 17.86 10.37
CA LEU A 175 -14.62 17.58 10.02
C LEU A 175 -13.70 18.81 10.16
N PHE A 176 -14.26 20.02 10.03
CA PHE A 176 -13.49 21.27 10.12
C PHE A 176 -13.27 21.76 11.55
N ASN A 177 -13.74 21.06 12.57
CA ASN A 177 -13.47 21.45 13.95
C ASN A 177 -11.97 21.35 14.29
N ASP A 178 -11.29 20.36 13.68
CA ASP A 178 -9.89 20.02 13.92
C ASP A 178 -9.01 20.14 12.66
N LEU A 179 -9.61 20.50 11.51
CA LEU A 179 -8.90 20.68 10.24
C LEU A 179 -8.71 22.15 9.90
N ILE A 180 -7.48 22.47 9.49
CA ILE A 180 -7.09 23.83 9.12
C ILE A 180 -6.40 23.78 7.75
N PHE A 181 -6.81 24.66 6.81
CA PHE A 181 -6.03 24.89 5.60
C PHE A 181 -4.67 25.49 5.96
N PRO A 182 -3.56 25.01 5.38
CA PRO A 182 -2.26 25.60 5.64
C PRO A 182 -2.22 27.04 5.13
N LYS A 183 -1.60 27.94 5.89
CA LYS A 183 -1.41 29.33 5.46
C LYS A 183 -0.21 29.41 4.52
N GLU A 184 -0.29 30.31 3.53
CA GLU A 184 0.85 30.75 2.69
C GLU A 184 1.40 29.73 1.69
N HIS A 185 0.62 28.71 1.33
CA HIS A 185 1.06 27.74 0.30
C HIS A 185 0.11 27.73 -0.90
N ALA A 186 0.63 27.89 -2.09
CA ALA A 186 -0.11 27.61 -3.33
C ALA A 186 -0.34 26.08 -3.41
N GLY A 187 -1.55 25.60 -3.74
CA GLY A 187 -1.84 24.15 -3.80
C GLY A 187 -2.14 23.51 -2.44
N GLU A 188 -2.71 24.30 -1.52
CA GLU A 188 -3.13 23.87 -0.17
C GLU A 188 -4.08 22.66 -0.15
N ASP A 189 -4.78 22.39 -1.25
CA ASP A 189 -5.70 21.27 -1.41
C ASP A 189 -5.01 19.93 -1.16
N GLY A 190 -3.78 19.78 -1.61
CA GLY A 190 -2.99 18.56 -1.43
C GLY A 190 -2.65 18.26 0.03
N PHE A 191 -2.53 19.30 0.86
CA PHE A 191 -2.32 19.17 2.31
C PHE A 191 -3.62 18.88 3.07
N PHE A 192 -4.69 19.50 2.63
CA PHE A 192 -5.98 19.49 3.34
C PHE A 192 -6.71 18.15 3.15
N ASN A 193 -6.89 17.70 1.91
CA ASN A 193 -7.78 16.58 1.62
C ASN A 193 -7.32 15.25 2.20
N LEU A 194 -6.02 14.97 2.21
CA LEU A 194 -5.51 13.76 2.87
C LEU A 194 -5.95 13.69 4.33
N LYS A 195 -5.84 14.80 5.05
CA LYS A 195 -6.24 14.89 6.47
C LYS A 195 -7.76 14.73 6.61
N ALA A 196 -8.55 15.36 5.72
CA ALA A 196 -9.99 15.24 5.71
C ALA A 196 -10.44 13.78 5.52
N TYR A 197 -9.79 13.04 4.61
CA TYR A 197 -10.09 11.62 4.42
C TYR A 197 -9.71 10.77 5.61
N LEU A 198 -8.56 11.00 6.23
CA LEU A 198 -8.14 10.28 7.44
C LEU A 198 -9.07 10.51 8.63
N MET A 199 -9.70 11.68 8.72
CA MET A 199 -10.65 12.03 9.77
C MET A 199 -12.08 11.60 9.44
N SER A 200 -12.38 11.18 8.22
CA SER A 200 -13.68 10.66 7.82
C SER A 200 -13.78 9.16 8.08
N GLU A 201 -14.99 8.64 8.31
CA GLU A 201 -15.22 7.19 8.34
C GLU A 201 -15.40 6.63 6.93
N ARG A 202 -16.07 7.39 6.05
CA ARG A 202 -16.37 6.97 4.67
C ARG A 202 -16.41 8.16 3.74
N THR A 203 -15.91 7.92 2.53
CA THR A 203 -16.04 8.85 1.41
C THR A 203 -16.76 8.15 0.26
N VAL A 204 -17.77 8.77 -0.33
CA VAL A 204 -18.42 8.29 -1.54
C VAL A 204 -17.97 9.12 -2.75
N TYR A 205 -17.56 8.45 -3.81
CA TYR A 205 -17.20 9.04 -5.09
C TYR A 205 -18.29 8.77 -6.12
N LEU A 206 -18.67 9.80 -6.87
CA LEU A 206 -19.61 9.75 -7.98
C LEU A 206 -18.84 10.00 -9.29
N ASN A 207 -18.81 9.04 -10.20
CA ASN A 207 -18.23 9.25 -11.53
C ASN A 207 -19.19 10.05 -12.41
N LYS A 208 -19.41 11.31 -12.04
CA LYS A 208 -20.29 12.25 -12.75
C LYS A 208 -19.67 13.64 -12.74
N GLY A 209 -19.57 14.26 -13.91
CA GLY A 209 -18.98 15.59 -14.09
C GLY A 209 -19.92 16.69 -13.60
N LEU A 210 -20.09 16.80 -12.29
CA LEU A 210 -21.00 17.77 -11.65
C LEU A 210 -20.33 19.11 -11.34
N TYR A 211 -19.02 19.15 -11.34
CA TYR A 211 -18.20 20.34 -11.17
C TYR A 211 -17.48 20.64 -12.47
N VAL A 212 -17.52 21.89 -12.96
CA VAL A 212 -16.87 22.29 -14.20
C VAL A 212 -15.70 23.21 -13.89
N TYR A 213 -14.52 22.69 -14.10
CA TYR A 213 -13.26 23.42 -13.97
C TYR A 213 -12.97 24.21 -15.24
N ARG A 214 -12.73 25.53 -15.12
CA ARG A 214 -12.33 26.40 -16.22
C ARG A 214 -10.82 26.44 -16.34
N GLU A 215 -10.27 25.93 -17.44
CA GLU A 215 -8.86 26.08 -17.73
C GLU A 215 -8.54 27.51 -18.17
N SER A 216 -7.66 28.17 -17.44
CA SER A 216 -7.23 29.52 -17.79
C SER A 216 -6.33 29.48 -19.04
N PRO A 217 -6.55 30.36 -20.04
CA PRO A 217 -5.67 30.47 -21.19
C PRO A 217 -4.35 31.17 -20.86
N GLU A 218 -4.24 31.82 -19.70
CA GLU A 218 -3.04 32.55 -19.30
C GLU A 218 -2.00 31.61 -18.68
N MET A 219 -0.78 31.65 -19.23
CA MET A 219 0.38 30.95 -18.63
C MET A 219 0.71 31.62 -17.29
N PRO A 220 0.82 30.84 -16.20
CA PRO A 220 1.24 31.39 -14.92
C PRO A 220 2.63 32.05 -15.01
N SER A 221 2.87 33.08 -14.19
CA SER A 221 4.20 33.69 -14.11
C SER A 221 5.25 32.67 -13.64
N ALA A 222 6.51 32.85 -14.06
CA ALA A 222 7.60 31.97 -13.67
C ALA A 222 7.76 31.89 -12.12
N THR A 223 7.57 33.00 -11.41
CA THR A 223 7.62 33.04 -9.96
C THR A 223 6.49 32.21 -9.34
N TRP A 224 5.26 32.39 -9.81
CA TRP A 224 4.11 31.61 -9.36
C TRP A 224 4.35 30.11 -9.60
N MET A 225 4.89 29.74 -10.76
CA MET A 225 5.18 28.35 -11.09
C MET A 225 6.21 27.72 -10.13
N GLN A 226 7.27 28.49 -9.76
CA GLN A 226 8.26 28.02 -8.79
C GLN A 226 7.63 27.80 -7.41
N ASP A 227 6.85 28.77 -6.93
CA ASP A 227 6.18 28.68 -5.62
C ASP A 227 5.21 27.49 -5.60
N TRP A 228 4.48 27.28 -6.69
CA TRP A 228 3.56 26.15 -6.83
C TRP A 228 4.29 24.80 -6.82
N MET A 229 5.40 24.66 -7.57
CA MET A 229 6.20 23.44 -7.57
C MET A 229 6.80 23.15 -6.19
N MET A 230 7.33 24.15 -5.51
CA MET A 230 7.84 23.96 -4.13
C MET A 230 6.75 23.55 -3.18
N THR A 231 5.56 24.09 -3.33
CA THR A 231 4.39 23.69 -2.52
C THR A 231 3.99 22.24 -2.76
N LEU A 232 3.99 21.77 -4.02
CA LEU A 232 3.75 20.35 -4.32
C LEU A 232 4.79 19.45 -3.66
N VAL A 233 6.06 19.85 -3.67
CA VAL A 233 7.15 19.12 -3.00
C VAL A 233 6.87 19.02 -1.49
N TYR A 234 6.57 20.13 -0.82
CA TYR A 234 6.27 20.13 0.62
C TYR A 234 4.99 19.35 0.96
N ALA A 235 3.94 19.46 0.12
CA ALA A 235 2.72 18.68 0.30
C ALA A 235 2.99 17.17 0.23
N MET A 236 3.86 16.76 -0.68
CA MET A 236 4.25 15.36 -0.81
C MET A 236 5.10 14.89 0.38
N GLU A 237 6.00 15.71 0.89
CA GLU A 237 6.80 15.41 2.08
C GLU A 237 5.92 15.26 3.35
N GLU A 238 4.94 16.15 3.55
CA GLU A 238 3.98 15.99 4.65
C GLU A 238 3.14 14.73 4.48
N ARG A 239 2.72 14.42 3.25
CA ARG A 239 1.97 13.20 2.93
C ARG A 239 2.78 11.95 3.25
N LEU A 240 4.06 11.91 2.88
CA LEU A 240 4.97 10.80 3.23
C LEU A 240 5.07 10.61 4.75
N ALA A 241 5.19 11.70 5.51
CA ALA A 241 5.23 11.64 6.98
C ALA A 241 3.93 11.10 7.56
N ILE A 242 2.77 11.53 7.06
CA ILE A 242 1.45 11.07 7.51
C ILE A 242 1.28 9.57 7.18
N VAL A 243 1.57 9.16 5.95
CA VAL A 243 1.45 7.77 5.48
C VAL A 243 2.34 6.85 6.31
N ALA A 244 3.60 7.27 6.56
CA ALA A 244 4.54 6.53 7.41
C ALA A 244 4.03 6.38 8.85
N SER A 245 3.50 7.46 9.46
CA SER A 245 3.01 7.45 10.84
C SER A 245 1.78 6.55 11.05
N HIS A 246 1.04 6.26 9.98
CA HIS A 246 -0.12 5.35 9.98
C HIS A 246 0.22 3.94 9.53
N GLY A 247 1.51 3.63 9.26
CA GLY A 247 1.96 2.29 8.89
C GLY A 247 1.61 1.85 7.47
N PHE A 248 1.26 2.80 6.58
CA PHE A 248 1.03 2.47 5.17
C PHE A 248 2.33 2.24 4.41
N PRO A 249 2.34 1.37 3.37
CA PRO A 249 3.51 1.17 2.52
C PRO A 249 3.94 2.46 1.83
N LEU A 250 5.25 2.78 1.91
CA LEU A 250 5.80 4.02 1.34
C LEU A 250 6.24 3.90 -0.12
N GLU A 251 6.38 2.70 -0.66
CA GLU A 251 7.01 2.47 -1.96
C GLU A 251 6.34 3.26 -3.10
N LYS A 252 5.02 3.18 -3.23
CA LYS A 252 4.25 3.93 -4.25
C LYS A 252 4.48 5.44 -4.10
N TYR A 253 4.42 5.95 -2.87
CA TYR A 253 4.61 7.37 -2.55
C TYR A 253 6.03 7.84 -2.86
N MET A 254 7.04 7.03 -2.58
CA MET A 254 8.44 7.34 -2.89
C MET A 254 8.71 7.37 -4.39
N VAL A 255 8.11 6.45 -5.15
CA VAL A 255 8.19 6.45 -6.61
C VAL A 255 7.56 7.72 -7.18
N THR A 256 6.34 8.07 -6.74
CA THR A 256 5.64 9.29 -7.17
C THR A 256 6.41 10.54 -6.77
N TYR A 257 6.95 10.59 -5.55
CA TYR A 257 7.77 11.71 -5.08
C TYR A 257 9.00 11.91 -5.96
N ARG A 258 9.71 10.85 -6.32
CA ARG A 258 10.86 10.89 -7.21
C ARG A 258 10.48 11.41 -8.60
N GLN A 259 9.41 10.87 -9.19
CA GLN A 259 8.90 11.31 -10.50
C GLN A 259 8.48 12.77 -10.47
N MET A 260 7.87 13.23 -9.40
CA MET A 260 7.49 14.62 -9.20
C MET A 260 8.73 15.55 -9.13
N LEU A 261 9.78 15.17 -8.37
CA LEU A 261 11.02 15.94 -8.33
C LEU A 261 11.69 16.02 -9.71
N GLU A 262 11.71 14.92 -10.47
CA GLU A 262 12.24 14.88 -11.84
C GLU A 262 11.44 15.82 -12.76
N ALA A 263 10.11 15.78 -12.68
CA ALA A 263 9.24 16.66 -13.48
C ALA A 263 9.43 18.14 -13.11
N CYS A 264 9.54 18.46 -11.82
CA CYS A 264 9.81 19.81 -11.34
C CYS A 264 11.16 20.32 -11.83
N LEU A 265 12.23 19.52 -11.72
CA LEU A 265 13.55 19.89 -12.22
C LEU A 265 13.53 20.19 -13.73
N LYS A 266 12.91 19.30 -14.51
CA LYS A 266 12.77 19.48 -15.95
C LYS A 266 12.01 20.78 -16.30
N ASN A 267 10.91 21.06 -15.63
CA ASN A 267 10.11 22.25 -15.86
C ASN A 267 10.91 23.54 -15.56
N VAL A 268 11.60 23.57 -14.41
CA VAL A 268 12.45 24.73 -14.03
C VAL A 268 13.61 24.94 -15.03
N GLU A 269 14.19 23.85 -15.55
CA GLU A 269 15.24 23.91 -16.58
C GLU A 269 14.70 24.45 -17.91
N GLU A 270 13.53 24.00 -18.37
CA GLU A 270 12.88 24.46 -19.60
C GLU A 270 12.54 25.96 -19.54
N GLN A 271 12.28 26.50 -18.35
CA GLN A 271 12.06 27.92 -18.12
C GLN A 271 13.34 28.72 -17.97
N GLY A 272 14.53 28.11 -18.05
CA GLY A 272 15.83 28.79 -17.92
C GLY A 272 16.17 29.23 -16.50
N LEU A 273 15.56 28.64 -15.46
CA LEU A 273 15.64 29.06 -14.05
C LEU A 273 16.58 28.17 -13.21
N ARG A 274 17.64 27.61 -13.82
CA ARG A 274 18.62 26.73 -13.12
C ARG A 274 19.34 27.39 -11.94
N ASP A 275 19.42 28.73 -11.93
CA ASP A 275 20.08 29.47 -10.83
C ASP A 275 19.13 29.83 -9.68
N SER A 276 17.85 29.40 -9.75
CA SER A 276 16.86 29.69 -8.70
C SER A 276 17.08 28.84 -7.44
N ASP A 277 16.62 29.37 -6.29
CA ASP A 277 16.63 28.62 -5.02
C ASP A 277 15.73 27.38 -5.07
N ALA A 278 14.61 27.47 -5.79
CA ALA A 278 13.71 26.34 -6.03
C ALA A 278 14.44 25.19 -6.74
N TYR A 279 15.17 25.49 -7.83
CA TYR A 279 15.96 24.47 -8.54
C TYR A 279 16.97 23.80 -7.63
N ARG A 280 17.76 24.59 -6.89
CA ARG A 280 18.77 24.05 -5.96
C ARG A 280 18.17 23.16 -4.88
N SER A 281 17.05 23.58 -4.30
CA SER A 281 16.34 22.80 -3.27
C SER A 281 15.82 21.48 -3.82
N ILE A 282 15.18 21.49 -4.99
CA ILE A 282 14.63 20.27 -5.61
C ILE A 282 15.78 19.33 -6.02
N GLN A 283 16.87 19.88 -6.58
CA GLN A 283 18.05 19.11 -6.97
C GLN A 283 18.71 18.41 -5.77
N GLU A 284 18.86 19.12 -4.64
CA GLU A 284 19.39 18.55 -3.40
C GLU A 284 18.54 17.38 -2.92
N LYS A 285 17.22 17.57 -2.84
CA LYS A 285 16.27 16.51 -2.45
C LYS A 285 16.37 15.29 -3.36
N PHE A 286 16.41 15.50 -4.67
CA PHE A 286 16.54 14.44 -5.66
C PHE A 286 17.85 13.68 -5.54
N GLN A 287 18.97 14.39 -5.32
CA GLN A 287 20.27 13.77 -5.09
C GLN A 287 20.30 12.94 -3.81
N VAL A 288 19.78 13.47 -2.70
CA VAL A 288 19.69 12.75 -1.42
C VAL A 288 18.89 11.46 -1.57
N LEU A 289 17.74 11.51 -2.25
CA LEU A 289 16.93 10.32 -2.52
C LEU A 289 17.65 9.32 -3.44
N SER A 290 18.45 9.79 -4.37
CA SER A 290 19.23 8.93 -5.28
C SER A 290 20.40 8.22 -4.58
N LEU A 291 20.90 8.80 -3.50
CA LEU A 291 21.96 8.20 -2.67
C LEU A 291 21.41 7.20 -1.64
N ALA A 292 20.13 7.31 -1.26
CA ALA A 292 19.51 6.51 -0.23
C ALA A 292 19.55 4.98 -0.49
N PRO A 293 19.29 4.46 -1.73
CA PRO A 293 19.31 3.03 -1.98
C PRO A 293 20.66 2.34 -1.75
N GLN A 294 21.77 3.06 -1.90
CA GLN A 294 23.12 2.49 -1.75
C GLN A 294 23.60 2.43 -0.28
N ARG A 295 23.03 3.24 0.61
CA ARG A 295 23.43 3.31 2.03
C ARG A 295 22.46 2.59 2.97
N TYR A 296 21.23 2.40 2.56
CA TYR A 296 20.16 1.73 3.30
C TYR A 296 19.56 0.62 2.45
N GLU A 297 20.41 -0.26 1.85
CA GLU A 297 19.91 -1.58 1.51
C GLU A 297 19.32 -2.13 2.80
N THR A 298 18.02 -2.15 2.91
CA THR A 298 17.34 -2.94 3.92
C THR A 298 17.86 -4.35 3.68
N LYS A 299 18.70 -4.83 4.59
CA LYS A 299 19.37 -6.13 4.48
C LYS A 299 18.26 -7.14 4.20
N LYS A 300 18.20 -7.64 2.95
CA LYS A 300 17.14 -8.57 2.58
C LYS A 300 17.22 -9.77 3.51
N ARG A 301 16.08 -10.24 3.95
CA ARG A 301 15.99 -11.38 4.86
C ARG A 301 15.92 -12.65 4.03
N ALA A 302 16.74 -13.64 4.36
CA ALA A 302 16.86 -14.87 3.62
C ALA A 302 15.81 -15.89 4.03
N ILE A 303 15.04 -16.37 3.06
CA ILE A 303 14.16 -17.54 3.19
C ILE A 303 14.59 -18.57 2.15
N VAL A 304 14.74 -19.81 2.58
CA VAL A 304 15.18 -20.92 1.72
C VAL A 304 14.05 -21.92 1.56
N LEU A 305 13.80 -22.30 0.33
CA LEU A 305 12.90 -23.38 -0.06
C LEU A 305 13.70 -24.42 -0.85
N ALA A 306 13.33 -25.69 -0.74
CA ALA A 306 13.93 -26.77 -1.51
C ALA A 306 12.81 -27.58 -2.19
N ALA A 307 12.86 -27.70 -3.50
CA ALA A 307 11.83 -28.40 -4.27
C ALA A 307 12.33 -28.84 -5.66
N ASN A 308 11.68 -29.84 -6.23
CA ASN A 308 11.70 -30.09 -7.66
C ASN A 308 10.42 -29.52 -8.32
N TYR A 309 10.40 -29.44 -9.64
CA TYR A 309 9.33 -28.77 -10.39
C TYR A 309 7.92 -29.38 -10.17
N THR A 310 7.82 -30.62 -9.71
CA THR A 310 6.52 -31.24 -9.39
C THR A 310 5.81 -30.54 -8.22
N TYR A 311 6.53 -29.73 -7.44
CA TYR A 311 6.01 -28.94 -6.31
C TYR A 311 5.88 -27.44 -6.65
N VAL A 312 5.83 -27.07 -7.92
CA VAL A 312 5.80 -25.66 -8.35
C VAL A 312 4.64 -24.86 -7.74
N ASP A 313 3.44 -25.43 -7.70
CA ASP A 313 2.25 -24.77 -7.14
C ASP A 313 2.34 -24.62 -5.61
N GLN A 314 2.96 -25.59 -4.94
CA GLN A 314 3.20 -25.56 -3.52
C GLN A 314 4.23 -24.46 -3.18
N VAL A 315 5.34 -24.39 -3.91
CA VAL A 315 6.34 -23.33 -3.78
C VAL A 315 5.71 -21.95 -3.97
N LEU A 316 4.87 -21.78 -5.01
CA LEU A 316 4.15 -20.52 -5.25
C LEU A 316 3.21 -20.16 -4.11
N THR A 317 2.46 -21.13 -3.57
CA THR A 317 1.54 -20.93 -2.46
C THR A 317 2.28 -20.49 -1.20
N THR A 318 3.38 -21.18 -0.87
CA THR A 318 4.25 -20.81 0.27
C THR A 318 4.82 -19.40 0.09
N ILE A 319 5.37 -19.07 -1.09
CA ILE A 319 5.91 -17.72 -1.37
C ILE A 319 4.82 -16.65 -1.24
N LYS A 320 3.62 -16.86 -1.81
CA LYS A 320 2.50 -15.91 -1.68
C LYS A 320 2.11 -15.68 -0.22
N SER A 321 2.03 -16.74 0.59
CA SER A 321 1.72 -16.60 2.01
C SER A 321 2.79 -15.80 2.77
N ILE A 322 4.05 -15.95 2.41
CA ILE A 322 5.16 -15.19 3.01
C ILE A 322 5.08 -13.71 2.63
N VAL A 323 4.98 -13.39 1.33
CA VAL A 323 4.96 -11.98 0.89
C VAL A 323 3.64 -11.27 1.20
N PHE A 324 2.58 -12.00 1.58
CA PHE A 324 1.37 -11.41 2.15
C PHE A 324 1.65 -10.72 3.51
N HIS A 325 2.54 -11.30 4.31
CA HIS A 325 2.90 -10.80 5.65
C HIS A 325 4.24 -10.04 5.71
N HIS A 326 5.10 -10.20 4.69
CA HIS A 326 6.49 -9.73 4.72
C HIS A 326 6.88 -9.03 3.42
N ARG A 327 7.83 -8.08 3.53
CA ARG A 327 8.45 -7.36 2.41
C ARG A 327 9.97 -7.54 2.46
N ASN A 328 10.68 -7.24 1.37
CA ASN A 328 12.14 -7.28 1.29
C ASN A 328 12.73 -8.67 1.61
N ILE A 329 12.11 -9.72 1.07
CA ILE A 329 12.56 -11.10 1.24
C ILE A 329 13.41 -11.52 0.02
N ARG A 330 14.54 -12.15 0.28
CA ARG A 330 15.31 -12.89 -0.71
C ARG A 330 15.02 -14.37 -0.54
N PHE A 331 14.29 -14.94 -1.48
CA PHE A 331 14.03 -16.36 -1.55
C PHE A 331 15.18 -17.06 -2.26
N TYR A 332 15.71 -18.11 -1.67
CA TYR A 332 16.67 -19.03 -2.25
C TYR A 332 15.92 -20.33 -2.57
N LEU A 333 15.65 -20.61 -3.83
CA LEU A 333 15.01 -21.88 -4.23
C LEU A 333 16.09 -22.87 -4.67
N ILE A 334 16.41 -23.85 -3.80
CA ILE A 334 17.35 -24.93 -4.11
C ILE A 334 16.60 -25.99 -4.93
N ASN A 335 17.08 -26.22 -6.16
CA ASN A 335 16.39 -27.06 -7.13
C ASN A 335 17.37 -27.66 -8.14
N ASP A 336 16.88 -28.62 -8.96
CA ASP A 336 17.65 -29.21 -10.05
C ASP A 336 16.95 -29.12 -11.42
N ASP A 337 15.66 -28.69 -11.50
CA ASP A 337 14.85 -28.80 -12.70
C ASP A 337 13.95 -27.58 -13.04
N PHE A 338 13.91 -26.54 -12.20
CA PHE A 338 13.14 -25.34 -12.50
C PHE A 338 13.77 -24.54 -13.66
N SER A 339 12.93 -23.98 -14.55
CA SER A 339 13.38 -23.20 -15.71
C SER A 339 13.75 -21.76 -15.33
N GLN A 340 14.71 -21.17 -16.06
CA GLN A 340 15.06 -19.75 -15.91
C GLN A 340 13.88 -18.81 -16.21
N GLU A 341 12.98 -19.23 -17.11
CA GLU A 341 11.78 -18.45 -17.46
C GLU A 341 10.82 -18.34 -16.28
N TRP A 342 10.64 -19.41 -15.53
CA TRP A 342 9.84 -19.42 -14.32
C TRP A 342 10.36 -18.41 -13.29
N PHE A 343 11.68 -18.37 -13.05
CA PHE A 343 12.31 -17.41 -12.14
C PHE A 343 12.12 -15.96 -12.62
N ARG A 344 12.25 -15.67 -13.92
CA ARG A 344 12.00 -14.34 -14.47
C ARG A 344 10.53 -13.93 -14.31
N GLY A 345 9.59 -14.86 -14.52
CA GLY A 345 8.16 -14.66 -14.32
C GLY A 345 7.84 -14.29 -12.89
N LEU A 346 8.32 -15.11 -11.95
CA LEU A 346 8.05 -14.89 -10.52
C LEU A 346 8.69 -13.60 -10.00
N ASN A 347 9.93 -13.28 -10.41
CA ASN A 347 10.61 -12.05 -9.99
C ASN A 347 9.89 -10.77 -10.44
N ARG A 348 9.17 -10.78 -11.56
CA ARG A 348 8.33 -9.63 -11.96
C ARG A 348 7.22 -9.34 -10.95
N HIS A 349 6.63 -10.38 -10.36
CA HIS A 349 5.62 -10.22 -9.31
C HIS A 349 6.25 -9.84 -7.97
N LEU A 350 7.37 -10.49 -7.60
CA LEU A 350 8.04 -10.25 -6.32
C LEU A 350 8.66 -8.85 -6.20
N ALA A 351 8.99 -8.20 -7.31
CA ALA A 351 9.53 -6.83 -7.33
C ALA A 351 8.60 -5.82 -6.64
N ALA A 352 7.28 -5.98 -6.77
CA ALA A 352 6.29 -5.12 -6.09
C ALA A 352 6.39 -5.20 -4.55
N PHE A 353 6.98 -6.27 -4.01
CA PHE A 353 7.17 -6.49 -2.57
C PHE A 353 8.62 -6.21 -2.11
N GLY A 354 9.45 -5.59 -2.96
CA GLY A 354 10.89 -5.45 -2.71
C GLY A 354 11.63 -6.79 -2.61
N SER A 355 10.97 -7.89 -3.00
CA SER A 355 11.43 -9.26 -2.83
C SER A 355 11.94 -9.85 -4.14
N GLU A 356 12.71 -10.94 -4.06
CA GLU A 356 13.25 -11.63 -5.21
C GLU A 356 13.41 -13.13 -4.94
N VAL A 357 13.48 -13.95 -5.99
CA VAL A 357 13.82 -15.37 -5.89
C VAL A 357 15.09 -15.66 -6.70
N ILE A 358 16.05 -16.30 -6.02
CA ILE A 358 17.34 -16.72 -6.57
C ILE A 358 17.25 -18.19 -6.99
N ASN A 359 17.69 -18.48 -8.22
CA ASN A 359 17.82 -19.85 -8.69
C ASN A 359 19.08 -20.52 -8.14
N CYS A 360 18.91 -21.39 -7.16
CA CYS A 360 19.99 -22.16 -6.53
C CYS A 360 20.04 -23.56 -7.15
N ARG A 361 20.52 -23.65 -8.40
CA ARG A 361 20.58 -24.91 -9.12
C ARG A 361 21.70 -25.80 -8.63
N VAL A 362 21.37 -27.06 -8.34
CA VAL A 362 22.33 -28.07 -7.85
C VAL A 362 22.37 -29.29 -8.79
N ASP A 363 23.49 -29.98 -8.82
CA ASP A 363 23.57 -31.33 -9.36
C ASP A 363 23.10 -32.32 -8.28
N SER A 364 21.91 -32.84 -8.47
CA SER A 364 21.28 -33.80 -7.54
C SER A 364 21.64 -35.27 -7.79
N SER A 365 22.54 -35.57 -8.74
CA SER A 365 22.87 -36.93 -9.15
C SER A 365 23.32 -37.82 -7.96
N HIS A 366 24.14 -37.26 -7.08
CA HIS A 366 24.63 -37.98 -5.87
C HIS A 366 23.53 -38.19 -4.82
N ILE A 367 22.53 -37.31 -4.76
CA ILE A 367 21.43 -37.42 -3.79
C ILE A 367 20.38 -38.43 -4.28
N LYS A 368 20.11 -38.45 -5.58
CA LYS A 368 19.12 -39.36 -6.22
C LYS A 368 19.46 -40.84 -6.03
N GLN A 369 20.71 -41.18 -5.72
CA GLN A 369 21.10 -42.56 -5.42
C GLN A 369 20.65 -43.05 -4.03
N PHE A 370 20.33 -42.14 -3.11
CA PHE A 370 19.81 -42.52 -1.79
C PHE A 370 18.37 -43.06 -1.96
N LYS A 371 18.22 -44.37 -1.81
CA LYS A 371 16.90 -45.03 -1.90
C LYS A 371 16.10 -44.71 -0.65
N THR A 372 15.08 -43.89 -0.77
CA THR A 372 14.13 -43.57 0.30
C THR A 372 12.71 -43.63 -0.21
N ASN A 373 11.75 -43.82 0.69
CA ASN A 373 10.32 -43.69 0.40
C ASN A 373 9.90 -42.21 0.28
N SER A 374 10.82 -41.26 0.55
CA SER A 374 10.64 -39.82 0.47
C SER A 374 11.17 -39.26 -0.86
N ASN A 375 10.67 -38.09 -1.24
CA ASN A 375 11.17 -37.37 -2.40
C ASN A 375 12.62 -36.92 -2.13
N TYR A 376 13.57 -37.23 -3.06
CA TYR A 376 14.98 -36.80 -2.94
C TYR A 376 15.16 -35.29 -2.71
N ALA A 377 14.16 -34.48 -3.13
CA ALA A 377 14.20 -33.03 -2.95
C ALA A 377 14.32 -32.59 -1.47
N SER A 378 13.92 -33.42 -0.52
CA SER A 378 14.08 -33.15 0.90
C SER A 378 15.56 -33.08 1.34
N TYR A 379 16.47 -33.77 0.65
CA TYR A 379 17.91 -33.66 0.90
C TYR A 379 18.55 -32.38 0.33
N LEU A 380 17.85 -31.65 -0.55
CA LEU A 380 18.37 -30.40 -1.12
C LEU A 380 18.58 -29.31 -0.05
N ARG A 381 17.92 -29.41 1.11
CA ARG A 381 18.15 -28.52 2.25
C ARG A 381 19.59 -28.55 2.79
N TYR A 382 20.37 -29.57 2.48
CA TYR A 382 21.79 -29.65 2.88
C TYR A 382 22.66 -28.58 2.21
N PHE A 383 22.21 -28.02 1.07
CA PHE A 383 22.93 -27.02 0.30
C PHE A 383 22.66 -25.57 0.73
N VAL A 384 21.91 -25.33 1.80
CA VAL A 384 21.53 -23.98 2.26
C VAL A 384 22.76 -23.06 2.36
N ALA A 385 23.82 -23.51 3.01
CA ALA A 385 25.01 -22.72 3.25
C ALA A 385 25.84 -22.40 1.99
N ASP A 386 25.62 -23.11 0.89
CA ASP A 386 26.36 -22.88 -0.36
C ASP A 386 25.85 -21.63 -1.11
N PHE A 387 24.57 -21.28 -0.94
CA PHE A 387 23.92 -20.24 -1.71
C PHE A 387 23.59 -18.98 -0.91
N VAL A 388 23.26 -19.15 0.37
CA VAL A 388 22.79 -18.03 1.20
C VAL A 388 23.95 -17.12 1.58
N SER A 389 23.83 -15.82 1.26
CA SER A 389 24.84 -14.82 1.61
C SER A 389 24.67 -14.22 3.01
N GLU A 390 23.44 -14.21 3.50
CA GLU A 390 23.06 -13.69 4.81
C GLU A 390 23.56 -14.62 5.94
N GLU A 391 23.87 -14.06 7.10
CA GLU A 391 24.31 -14.83 8.28
C GLU A 391 23.20 -15.70 8.88
N ARG A 392 21.95 -15.34 8.59
CA ARG A 392 20.75 -16.01 9.09
C ARG A 392 19.82 -16.34 7.94
N ALA A 393 19.27 -17.57 7.92
CA ALA A 393 18.26 -18.00 6.97
C ALA A 393 17.13 -18.74 7.67
N LEU A 394 15.89 -18.53 7.21
CA LEU A 394 14.75 -19.36 7.54
C LEU A 394 14.58 -20.41 6.44
N TYR A 395 14.67 -21.69 6.78
CA TYR A 395 14.33 -22.78 5.89
C TYR A 395 12.87 -23.21 6.11
N LEU A 396 12.11 -23.32 5.04
CA LEU A 396 10.73 -23.80 5.05
C LEU A 396 10.53 -24.88 3.97
N ASP A 397 9.81 -25.94 4.33
CA ASP A 397 9.31 -26.89 3.34
C ASP A 397 8.22 -26.25 2.46
N SER A 398 8.09 -26.71 1.21
CA SER A 398 7.16 -26.14 0.24
C SER A 398 5.69 -26.49 0.49
N ASP A 399 5.39 -27.33 1.49
CA ASP A 399 4.04 -27.66 1.93
C ASP A 399 3.63 -26.91 3.22
N MET A 400 4.16 -25.70 3.37
CA MET A 400 3.86 -24.79 4.47
C MET A 400 3.12 -23.55 4.01
N VAL A 401 2.35 -22.96 4.92
CA VAL A 401 1.71 -21.66 4.75
C VAL A 401 2.00 -20.79 5.97
N VAL A 402 2.51 -19.58 5.71
CA VAL A 402 2.75 -18.56 6.72
C VAL A 402 1.47 -17.74 6.90
N THR A 403 1.01 -17.61 8.14
CA THR A 403 -0.23 -16.93 8.51
C THR A 403 0.00 -15.76 9.47
N GLY A 404 1.26 -15.46 9.80
CA GLY A 404 1.63 -14.40 10.73
C GLY A 404 3.07 -13.93 10.56
N SER A 405 3.48 -12.99 11.42
CA SER A 405 4.82 -12.41 11.36
C SER A 405 5.92 -13.38 11.79
N LEU A 406 7.01 -13.43 11.01
CA LEU A 406 8.25 -14.17 11.30
C LEU A 406 9.42 -13.22 11.67
N GLU A 407 9.15 -11.93 11.92
CA GLU A 407 10.19 -10.91 12.12
C GLU A 407 11.15 -11.24 13.26
N ASP A 408 10.64 -11.77 14.36
CA ASP A 408 11.38 -12.19 15.53
C ASP A 408 12.40 -13.30 15.24
N LEU A 409 12.16 -14.12 14.21
CA LEU A 409 13.03 -15.23 13.85
C LEU A 409 14.25 -14.80 13.03
N PHE A 410 14.14 -13.72 12.24
CA PHE A 410 15.27 -13.21 11.47
C PHE A 410 16.38 -12.61 12.34
N THR A 411 16.05 -12.20 13.56
CA THR A 411 16.98 -11.60 14.52
C THR A 411 17.22 -12.46 15.76
N LEU A 412 16.68 -13.69 15.76
CA LEU A 412 16.78 -14.62 16.88
C LEU A 412 18.24 -14.89 17.25
N ASP A 413 18.61 -14.70 18.51
CA ASP A 413 19.91 -15.15 19.03
C ASP A 413 19.94 -16.68 19.19
N LEU A 414 20.72 -17.34 18.36
CA LEU A 414 20.90 -18.80 18.43
C LEU A 414 21.84 -19.26 19.53
N GLN A 415 22.41 -18.35 20.32
CA GLN A 415 23.29 -18.67 21.45
C GLN A 415 24.47 -19.59 21.05
N GLY A 416 25.06 -19.34 19.88
CA GLY A 416 26.15 -20.12 19.31
C GLY A 416 25.78 -21.49 18.76
N ARG A 417 24.49 -21.82 18.67
CA ARG A 417 23.98 -23.08 18.10
C ARG A 417 23.80 -22.99 16.59
N PRO A 418 23.94 -24.11 15.86
CA PRO A 418 23.88 -24.17 14.40
C PRO A 418 22.50 -23.87 13.84
N LEU A 419 21.44 -24.12 14.63
CA LEU A 419 20.04 -23.87 14.21
C LEU A 419 19.08 -23.76 15.40
N ALA A 420 17.88 -23.22 15.12
CA ALA A 420 16.70 -23.38 15.95
C ALA A 420 15.59 -24.06 15.17
N ALA A 421 14.77 -24.87 15.82
CA ALA A 421 13.67 -25.60 15.21
C ALA A 421 12.56 -25.92 16.24
N VAL A 422 11.39 -26.36 15.77
CA VAL A 422 10.29 -26.81 16.62
C VAL A 422 10.49 -28.30 16.94
N ARG A 423 10.20 -28.67 18.19
CA ARG A 423 10.26 -30.07 18.61
C ARG A 423 9.25 -30.92 17.84
N ASP A 424 9.69 -32.10 17.35
CA ASP A 424 8.82 -33.08 16.73
C ASP A 424 8.06 -33.88 17.80
N TYR A 425 6.75 -33.60 17.94
CA TYR A 425 5.88 -34.27 18.91
C TYR A 425 5.23 -35.56 18.35
N ALA A 426 5.38 -35.85 17.05
CA ALA A 426 4.84 -37.05 16.43
C ALA A 426 5.65 -38.31 16.81
N VAL A 427 6.89 -38.15 17.22
CA VAL A 427 7.78 -39.23 17.64
C VAL A 427 7.59 -39.48 19.13
N GLN A 428 6.61 -40.34 19.51
CA GLN A 428 6.35 -40.73 20.89
C GLN A 428 7.22 -41.94 21.32
N GLY A 429 7.92 -41.83 22.45
CA GLY A 429 8.63 -42.93 23.14
C GLY A 429 9.32 -42.41 24.38
N GLN A 430 9.20 -43.10 25.52
CA GLN A 430 9.62 -42.66 26.86
C GLN A 430 11.14 -42.48 27.05
N ASP A 431 12.01 -42.92 26.09
CA ASP A 431 13.48 -42.88 26.21
C ASP A 431 14.17 -42.19 25.02
N ARG A 432 13.51 -41.37 24.21
CA ARG A 432 14.17 -40.74 23.06
C ARG A 432 14.54 -39.29 23.33
N GLN A 433 15.82 -38.97 23.05
CA GLN A 433 16.31 -37.60 22.96
C GLN A 433 15.34 -36.74 22.13
N ALA A 434 15.14 -35.48 22.56
CA ALA A 434 14.26 -34.57 21.85
C ALA A 434 14.71 -34.42 20.39
N MET A 435 13.85 -34.79 19.46
CA MET A 435 14.06 -34.58 18.02
C MET A 435 13.34 -33.30 17.58
N PHE A 436 13.88 -32.64 16.57
CA PHE A 436 13.22 -31.50 15.92
C PHE A 436 12.65 -31.89 14.57
N ASP A 437 11.58 -31.18 14.17
CA ASP A 437 11.02 -31.22 12.82
C ASP A 437 11.91 -30.38 11.88
N ALA A 438 12.47 -31.01 10.84
CA ALA A 438 13.39 -30.40 9.90
C ALA A 438 12.71 -29.56 8.80
N GLY A 439 11.37 -29.54 8.75
CA GLY A 439 10.61 -28.77 7.76
C GLY A 439 10.67 -27.26 7.99
N PHE A 440 10.94 -26.83 9.24
CA PHE A 440 11.11 -25.41 9.58
C PHE A 440 12.34 -25.24 10.46
N MET A 441 13.33 -24.46 9.99
CA MET A 441 14.58 -24.23 10.73
C MET A 441 15.03 -22.77 10.59
N VAL A 442 15.50 -22.18 11.68
CA VAL A 442 16.30 -20.94 11.67
C VAL A 442 17.77 -21.36 11.68
N ILE A 443 18.50 -21.06 10.61
CA ILE A 443 19.86 -21.59 10.38
C ILE A 443 20.89 -20.49 10.55
N ASP A 444 21.97 -20.79 11.29
CA ASP A 444 23.22 -20.02 11.27
C ASP A 444 24.07 -20.46 10.08
N THR A 445 24.02 -19.66 9.00
CA THR A 445 24.72 -19.99 7.75
C THR A 445 26.24 -19.89 7.90
N ALA A 446 26.74 -19.01 8.78
CA ALA A 446 28.15 -18.87 9.07
C ALA A 446 28.69 -20.15 9.74
N TYR A 447 27.97 -20.65 10.74
CA TYR A 447 28.30 -21.95 11.39
C TYR A 447 28.32 -23.08 10.35
N TRP A 448 27.25 -23.17 9.51
CA TRP A 448 27.17 -24.25 8.53
C TRP A 448 28.29 -24.19 7.49
N LYS A 449 28.74 -23.00 7.07
CA LYS A 449 29.89 -22.79 6.18
C LYS A 449 31.20 -23.19 6.88
N GLN A 450 31.44 -22.69 8.10
CA GLN A 450 32.64 -22.92 8.87
C GLN A 450 32.91 -24.42 9.08
N TYR A 451 31.87 -25.19 9.39
CA TYR A 451 31.96 -26.62 9.67
C TYR A 451 31.66 -27.50 8.45
N ASN A 452 31.55 -26.94 7.24
CA ASN A 452 31.23 -27.65 5.99
C ASN A 452 30.07 -28.65 6.15
N MET A 453 28.98 -28.17 6.72
CA MET A 453 27.85 -29.02 7.13
C MET A 453 27.26 -29.80 5.97
N ARG A 454 27.23 -29.25 4.72
CA ARG A 454 26.80 -30.01 3.56
C ARG A 454 27.52 -31.32 3.40
N ARG A 455 28.87 -31.30 3.42
CA ARG A 455 29.68 -32.50 3.25
C ARG A 455 29.41 -33.48 4.39
N HIS A 456 29.40 -33.00 5.62
CA HIS A 456 29.15 -33.83 6.80
C HIS A 456 27.77 -34.51 6.72
N LEU A 457 26.73 -33.81 6.34
CA LEU A 457 25.37 -34.36 6.17
C LEU A 457 25.30 -35.39 5.04
N ILE A 458 25.98 -35.16 3.89
CA ILE A 458 26.05 -36.11 2.78
C ILE A 458 26.80 -37.37 3.20
N ASP A 459 27.95 -37.26 3.89
CA ASP A 459 28.75 -38.41 4.36
C ASP A 459 27.92 -39.24 5.34
N MET A 460 27.27 -38.61 6.32
CA MET A 460 26.37 -39.30 7.26
C MET A 460 25.16 -39.95 6.53
N THR A 461 24.57 -39.28 5.54
CA THR A 461 23.49 -39.88 4.76
C THR A 461 23.96 -41.11 3.98
N SER A 462 25.16 -41.08 3.40
CA SER A 462 25.73 -42.22 2.66
C SER A 462 25.89 -43.45 3.54
N GLU A 463 26.17 -43.25 4.83
CA GLU A 463 26.36 -44.33 5.79
C GLU A 463 25.04 -44.85 6.40
N TRP A 464 24.04 -43.95 6.60
CA TRP A 464 22.89 -44.23 7.46
C TRP A 464 21.53 -44.19 6.78
N HIS A 465 21.40 -43.73 5.51
CA HIS A 465 20.10 -43.48 4.85
C HIS A 465 19.14 -44.68 4.83
N ASP A 466 19.63 -45.90 4.78
CA ASP A 466 18.86 -47.15 4.79
C ASP A 466 18.61 -47.74 6.20
N LYS A 467 19.21 -47.12 7.23
CA LYS A 467 19.15 -47.58 8.65
C LYS A 467 18.29 -46.67 9.54
N VAL A 468 17.87 -45.49 9.00
CA VAL A 468 17.12 -44.50 9.78
C VAL A 468 15.64 -44.43 9.36
N PRO A 469 14.72 -44.15 10.31
CA PRO A 469 13.29 -44.25 10.03
C PRO A 469 12.71 -43.05 9.25
N PHE A 470 13.31 -41.85 9.38
CA PHE A 470 12.77 -40.59 8.84
C PHE A 470 13.74 -39.88 7.91
N ALA A 471 14.40 -40.65 7.03
CA ALA A 471 15.27 -40.14 5.97
C ALA A 471 16.21 -38.99 6.45
N GLU A 472 16.21 -37.83 5.76
CA GLU A 472 17.08 -36.69 6.07
C GLU A 472 16.79 -36.05 7.43
N GLN A 473 15.57 -36.09 7.95
CA GLN A 473 15.26 -35.58 9.27
C GLN A 473 16.00 -36.35 10.38
N SER A 474 16.08 -37.67 10.25
CA SER A 474 16.87 -38.48 11.18
C SER A 474 18.37 -38.13 11.15
N ILE A 475 18.92 -37.92 9.96
CA ILE A 475 20.32 -37.55 9.76
C ILE A 475 20.61 -36.19 10.43
N LEU A 476 19.75 -35.18 10.16
CA LEU A 476 19.89 -33.87 10.78
C LEU A 476 19.85 -33.95 12.32
N ASN A 477 18.91 -34.74 12.87
CA ASN A 477 18.78 -34.94 14.28
C ASN A 477 19.96 -35.71 14.90
N MET A 478 20.61 -36.61 14.16
CA MET A 478 21.84 -37.27 14.58
C MET A 478 23.01 -36.28 14.63
N VAL A 479 23.18 -35.48 13.59
CA VAL A 479 24.29 -34.52 13.46
C VAL A 479 24.17 -33.38 14.47
N PHE A 480 22.98 -32.84 14.67
CA PHE A 480 22.73 -31.72 15.58
C PHE A 480 22.22 -32.15 16.97
N CYS A 481 22.39 -33.40 17.34
CA CYS A 481 21.92 -33.96 18.61
C CYS A 481 22.26 -33.05 19.81
N ASN A 482 21.23 -32.62 20.55
CA ASN A 482 21.33 -31.70 21.69
C ASN A 482 22.00 -30.33 21.42
N ASN A 483 22.29 -29.99 20.16
CA ASN A 483 22.92 -28.73 19.77
C ASN A 483 22.03 -27.90 18.86
N TRP A 484 20.81 -27.65 19.31
CA TRP A 484 19.83 -26.77 18.64
C TRP A 484 18.97 -26.02 19.66
N LEU A 485 18.38 -24.89 19.25
CA LEU A 485 17.50 -24.07 20.07
C LEU A 485 16.04 -24.46 19.78
N THR A 486 15.23 -24.65 20.83
CA THR A 486 13.84 -25.00 20.68
C THR A 486 13.01 -23.73 20.40
N LEU A 487 12.23 -23.73 19.31
CA LEU A 487 11.25 -22.72 18.97
C LEU A 487 9.87 -23.06 19.56
N SER A 488 9.03 -22.03 19.70
CA SER A 488 7.63 -22.18 20.05
C SER A 488 6.88 -22.98 18.98
N PHE A 489 5.89 -23.76 19.40
CA PHE A 489 5.13 -24.69 18.57
C PHE A 489 4.34 -24.02 17.43
N ASP A 490 3.94 -22.77 17.60
CA ASP A 490 3.25 -21.97 16.58
C ASP A 490 4.10 -21.64 15.35
N ASN A 491 5.43 -21.76 15.44
CA ASN A 491 6.35 -21.54 14.31
C ASN A 491 6.45 -22.72 13.33
N ASN A 492 5.93 -23.89 13.69
CA ASN A 492 5.82 -25.06 12.82
C ASN A 492 4.71 -25.99 13.32
N TYR A 493 3.47 -25.57 13.10
CA TYR A 493 2.31 -26.35 13.53
C TYR A 493 2.00 -27.48 12.54
N ALA A 494 2.33 -28.70 12.92
CA ALA A 494 2.06 -29.88 12.10
C ALA A 494 0.54 -30.14 12.01
N VAL A 495 -0.03 -29.95 10.83
CA VAL A 495 -1.45 -30.21 10.54
C VAL A 495 -1.68 -31.70 10.38
N THR A 496 -2.26 -32.34 11.40
CA THR A 496 -2.53 -33.77 11.44
C THR A 496 -4.04 -34.04 11.48
N LYS A 497 -4.41 -35.31 11.39
CA LYS A 497 -5.83 -35.72 11.48
C LYS A 497 -6.47 -35.37 12.85
N SER A 498 -5.67 -35.28 13.90
CA SER A 498 -6.11 -34.91 15.25
C SER A 498 -6.21 -33.42 15.51
N SER A 499 -5.73 -32.56 14.57
CA SER A 499 -5.81 -31.08 14.66
C SER A 499 -7.24 -30.53 14.63
N LEU A 500 -8.25 -31.37 14.41
CA LEU A 500 -9.68 -31.00 14.42
C LEU A 500 -10.29 -30.84 15.82
N SER A 501 -9.58 -31.21 16.89
CA SER A 501 -10.11 -31.16 18.25
C SER A 501 -9.33 -30.17 19.14
N GLY A 502 -9.82 -28.94 19.20
CA GLY A 502 -9.74 -28.12 20.41
C GLY A 502 -8.38 -27.55 20.80
N TYR A 503 -7.47 -27.23 19.86
CA TYR A 503 -6.26 -26.48 20.21
C TYR A 503 -6.58 -24.98 20.30
N HIS A 504 -6.53 -24.42 21.51
CA HIS A 504 -6.56 -22.98 21.73
C HIS A 504 -5.10 -22.45 21.74
N LEU A 505 -4.79 -21.56 20.82
CA LEU A 505 -3.52 -20.83 20.83
C LEU A 505 -3.42 -19.98 22.11
N PRO A 506 -2.26 -19.94 22.79
CA PRO A 506 -2.10 -19.23 24.05
C PRO A 506 -2.41 -17.72 23.99
N ASN A 507 -2.38 -17.11 22.79
CA ASN A 507 -2.46 -15.66 22.59
C ASN A 507 -3.74 -15.18 21.91
N GLY A 508 -4.79 -16.01 21.76
CA GLY A 508 -6.03 -15.60 21.11
C GLY A 508 -5.90 -15.33 19.60
N GLN A 509 -4.82 -15.80 18.96
CA GLN A 509 -4.67 -15.75 17.51
C GLN A 509 -5.52 -16.82 16.84
N ASP A 510 -6.13 -16.49 15.69
CA ASP A 510 -7.00 -17.42 14.95
C ASP A 510 -6.20 -18.58 14.32
N TYR A 511 -4.90 -18.40 14.03
CA TYR A 511 -4.03 -19.41 13.40
C TYR A 511 -2.62 -19.41 14.01
N PRO A 512 -1.91 -20.60 14.04
CA PRO A 512 -0.48 -20.65 14.29
C PRO A 512 0.30 -19.84 13.23
N LYS A 513 1.47 -19.29 13.56
CA LYS A 513 2.29 -18.49 12.62
C LYS A 513 2.67 -19.23 11.34
N VAL A 514 2.88 -20.54 11.42
CA VAL A 514 3.18 -21.40 10.27
C VAL A 514 2.40 -22.70 10.37
N LEU A 515 1.62 -23.00 9.36
CA LEU A 515 0.91 -24.28 9.18
C LEU A 515 1.75 -25.20 8.29
N HIS A 516 2.09 -26.38 8.78
CA HIS A 516 2.85 -27.39 8.05
C HIS A 516 1.99 -28.61 7.78
N TYR A 517 1.70 -28.90 6.53
CA TYR A 517 0.82 -30.00 6.11
C TYR A 517 1.62 -31.31 5.97
N THR A 518 2.12 -31.84 7.10
CA THR A 518 3.00 -33.03 7.17
C THR A 518 2.33 -34.33 6.74
N SER A 519 1.00 -34.40 6.81
CA SER A 519 0.24 -35.62 6.50
C SER A 519 0.26 -35.95 5.00
N HIS A 520 0.16 -37.24 4.66
CA HIS A 520 -0.06 -37.72 3.27
C HIS A 520 -1.37 -37.21 2.67
N ARG A 521 -2.32 -36.73 3.49
CA ARG A 521 -3.57 -36.08 3.05
C ARG A 521 -3.34 -34.60 2.86
N LYS A 522 -2.65 -34.24 1.78
CA LYS A 522 -2.30 -32.85 1.48
C LYS A 522 -3.55 -32.01 1.14
N PRO A 523 -3.62 -30.71 1.49
CA PRO A 523 -4.80 -29.86 1.29
C PRO A 523 -5.19 -29.67 -0.18
N TRP A 524 -4.27 -29.86 -1.12
CA TRP A 524 -4.51 -29.78 -2.57
C TRP A 524 -5.05 -31.07 -3.17
N LEU A 525 -5.11 -32.18 -2.42
CA LEU A 525 -5.68 -33.42 -2.93
C LEU A 525 -7.23 -33.41 -2.89
N PRO A 526 -7.92 -33.96 -3.92
CA PRO A 526 -9.37 -33.82 -4.07
C PRO A 526 -10.21 -34.36 -2.90
N LEU A 527 -9.76 -35.44 -2.26
CA LEU A 527 -10.50 -36.14 -1.19
C LEU A 527 -9.94 -35.86 0.22
N ALA A 528 -9.08 -34.84 0.37
CA ALA A 528 -8.50 -34.53 1.66
C ALA A 528 -9.52 -33.76 2.53
N CYS A 529 -10.08 -34.41 3.54
CA CYS A 529 -10.72 -33.73 4.66
C CYS A 529 -9.64 -33.46 5.70
N GLN A 530 -9.15 -32.21 5.73
CA GLN A 530 -8.05 -31.81 6.61
C GLN A 530 -8.35 -30.45 7.24
N ALA A 531 -7.93 -30.28 8.50
CA ALA A 531 -7.99 -28.99 9.17
C ALA A 531 -7.18 -27.93 8.38
N TYR A 532 -7.64 -26.70 8.42
CA TYR A 532 -6.98 -25.54 7.77
C TYR A 532 -6.78 -25.68 6.25
N ARG A 533 -7.56 -26.53 5.58
CA ARG A 533 -7.50 -26.67 4.11
C ARG A 533 -7.89 -25.38 3.41
N GLU A 534 -8.85 -24.65 3.94
CA GLU A 534 -9.31 -23.33 3.46
C GLU A 534 -8.19 -22.30 3.49
N VAL A 535 -7.30 -22.34 4.47
CA VAL A 535 -6.14 -21.42 4.57
C VAL A 535 -5.14 -21.67 3.44
N TRP A 536 -4.89 -22.94 3.11
CA TRP A 536 -4.06 -23.27 1.95
C TRP A 536 -4.64 -22.70 0.66
N TRP A 537 -5.94 -22.95 0.41
CA TRP A 537 -6.60 -22.52 -0.82
C TRP A 537 -6.78 -21.02 -0.90
N PHE A 538 -6.87 -20.31 0.21
CA PHE A 538 -6.87 -18.85 0.25
C PHE A 538 -5.60 -18.30 -0.44
N TYR A 539 -4.40 -18.75 -0.06
CA TYR A 539 -3.17 -18.29 -0.69
C TYR A 539 -2.93 -18.90 -2.08
N ALA A 540 -3.32 -20.15 -2.31
CA ALA A 540 -3.12 -20.81 -3.60
C ALA A 540 -3.89 -20.11 -4.73
N GLN A 541 -5.14 -19.73 -4.47
CA GLN A 541 -6.03 -19.07 -5.43
C GLN A 541 -5.86 -17.56 -5.49
N MET A 542 -5.15 -16.97 -4.54
CA MET A 542 -4.93 -15.53 -4.48
C MET A 542 -4.17 -15.06 -5.73
N ASP A 543 -4.69 -14.01 -6.38
CA ASP A 543 -3.97 -13.32 -7.43
C ASP A 543 -2.83 -12.46 -6.82
N TRP A 544 -1.77 -12.19 -7.59
CA TRP A 544 -0.67 -11.35 -7.14
C TRP A 544 -1.11 -9.93 -6.77
N SER A 545 -2.15 -9.40 -7.41
CA SER A 545 -2.78 -8.12 -7.04
C SER A 545 -3.49 -8.17 -5.68
N GLY A 546 -3.94 -9.34 -5.22
CA GLY A 546 -4.55 -9.54 -3.91
C GLY A 546 -3.54 -9.76 -2.78
N VAL A 547 -2.26 -10.01 -3.13
CA VAL A 547 -1.14 -10.13 -2.19
C VAL A 547 -0.56 -8.76 -1.85
N ALA A 548 -0.66 -7.80 -2.78
CA ALA A 548 -0.19 -6.41 -2.63
C ALA A 548 -1.14 -5.55 -1.76
#